data_5dbb43c72ae8197ea25be2eb42453320
#
_entry.id   5dbb43c72ae8197ea25be2eb42453320
#
_cell.length_a   1.000
_cell.length_b   1.000
_cell.length_c   1.000
_cell.angle_alpha   90.00
_cell.angle_beta   90.00
_cell.angle_gamma   90.00
#
_symmetry.space_group_name_H-M   'P 1'
#
loop_
_entity.id
_entity.type
_entity.pdbx_description
1 polymer ?
#
loop_
_entity_poly.entity_id
_entity_poly.type
_entity_poly.pdbx_seq_one_letter_code
_entity_poly.pdbx_strand_id
1 'polypeptide(L)' 'MSDSVYRVTEVIGVSPESWEAAARNAVETAARTVRDLRVAEATRFDVTVQDGKIANYRVRLDISFKYEPGN' A
#
# COMPACT_ATOMS: atom_id res chain seq x y z
N MET A 1 -2.24 22.11 -21.49
CA MET A 1 -2.34 20.70 -21.17
C MET A 1 -1.08 20.23 -20.50
N SER A 2 -1.21 19.32 -19.70
CA SER A 2 -0.04 18.91 -18.97
C SER A 2 0.04 17.39 -18.92
N ASP A 3 1.22 16.93 -19.13
CA ASP A 3 1.51 15.54 -18.93
C ASP A 3 1.86 15.37 -17.46
N SER A 4 1.40 14.30 -16.91
CA SER A 4 1.67 14.00 -15.51
C SER A 4 2.59 12.81 -15.41
N VAL A 5 3.46 12.86 -14.44
CA VAL A 5 4.37 11.75 -14.14
C VAL A 5 4.10 11.32 -12.72
N TYR A 6 4.02 10.01 -12.53
CA TYR A 6 3.77 9.45 -11.21
C TYR A 6 4.95 8.63 -10.76
N ARG A 7 5.14 8.62 -9.49
CA ARG A 7 6.14 7.78 -8.86
C ARG A 7 5.42 6.63 -8.17
N VAL A 8 6.00 5.44 -8.26
CA VAL A 8 5.40 4.25 -7.66
C VAL A 8 6.35 3.67 -6.63
N THR A 9 5.81 3.36 -5.48
CA THR A 9 6.57 2.73 -4.40
C THR A 9 5.77 1.55 -3.89
N GLU A 10 6.45 0.47 -3.58
CA GLU A 10 5.81 -0.74 -3.11
C GLU A 10 5.83 -0.79 -1.59
N VAL A 11 4.68 -1.13 -0.99
CA VAL A 11 4.57 -1.30 0.45
C VAL A 11 3.78 -2.55 0.75
N ILE A 12 3.91 -3.08 1.95
CA ILE A 12 3.15 -4.25 2.37
C ILE A 12 2.40 -3.89 3.65
N GLY A 13 1.07 -4.03 3.60
CA GLY A 13 0.25 -3.88 4.78
C GLY A 13 0.00 -5.21 5.43
N VAL A 14 -0.16 -5.20 6.74
CA VAL A 14 -0.39 -6.41 7.53
C VAL A 14 -1.48 -6.13 8.53
N SER A 15 -2.37 -7.10 8.73
CA SER A 15 -3.43 -6.98 9.73
C SER A 15 -3.85 -8.38 10.17
N PRO A 16 -4.13 -8.58 11.45
CA PRO A 16 -4.69 -9.85 11.91
C PRO A 16 -6.17 -9.98 11.56
N GLU A 17 -6.81 -8.95 11.04
CA GLU A 17 -8.25 -8.93 10.86
C GLU A 17 -8.71 -9.24 9.45
N SER A 18 -8.10 -8.61 8.45
CA SER A 18 -8.55 -8.77 7.07
C SER A 18 -7.56 -8.14 6.10
N TRP A 19 -7.72 -8.47 4.82
CA TRP A 19 -6.92 -7.83 3.79
C TRP A 19 -7.30 -6.37 3.63
N GLU A 20 -8.59 -6.04 3.80
CA GLU A 20 -9.01 -4.65 3.72
C GLU A 20 -8.35 -3.83 4.83
N ALA A 21 -8.29 -4.36 6.04
CA ALA A 21 -7.62 -3.68 7.13
C ALA A 21 -6.13 -3.55 6.85
N ALA A 22 -5.52 -4.58 6.28
CA ALA A 22 -4.11 -4.54 5.92
C ALA A 22 -3.84 -3.43 4.90
N ALA A 23 -4.68 -3.34 3.87
CA ALA A 23 -4.54 -2.31 2.86
C ALA A 23 -4.72 -0.92 3.45
N ARG A 24 -5.74 -0.75 4.30
CA ARG A 24 -5.98 0.54 4.94
C ARG A 24 -4.79 0.96 5.80
N ASN A 25 -4.23 0.03 6.56
CA ASN A 25 -3.06 0.32 7.39
C ASN A 25 -1.91 0.81 6.54
N ALA A 26 -1.65 0.16 5.42
CA ALA A 26 -0.56 0.54 4.54
C ALA A 26 -0.76 1.92 3.95
N VAL A 27 -1.97 2.19 3.44
CA VAL A 27 -2.27 3.46 2.81
C VAL A 27 -2.18 4.60 3.82
N GLU A 28 -2.78 4.41 4.99
CA GLU A 28 -2.78 5.47 5.99
C GLU A 28 -1.39 5.75 6.52
N THR A 29 -0.57 4.71 6.67
CA THR A 29 0.80 4.90 7.11
C THR A 29 1.62 5.62 6.05
N ALA A 30 1.48 5.20 4.79
CA ALA A 30 2.23 5.82 3.70
C ALA A 30 1.81 7.28 3.51
N ALA A 31 0.53 7.58 3.70
CA ALA A 31 0.03 8.93 3.51
C ALA A 31 0.60 9.94 4.50
N ARG A 32 1.18 9.45 5.59
CA ARG A 32 1.81 10.36 6.57
C ARG A 32 3.10 10.97 6.04
N THR A 33 3.77 10.30 5.12
CA THR A 33 5.07 10.75 4.62
C THR A 33 5.07 11.07 3.14
N VAL A 34 4.05 10.62 2.42
CA VAL A 34 3.95 10.83 0.98
C VAL A 34 2.82 11.80 0.71
N ARG A 35 3.12 12.85 -0.04
CA ARG A 35 2.10 13.84 -0.43
C ARG A 35 1.42 13.36 -1.69
N ASP A 36 0.14 13.71 -1.83
CA ASP A 36 -0.62 13.44 -3.05
C ASP A 36 -0.66 11.97 -3.41
N LEU A 37 -0.82 11.13 -2.41
CA LEU A 37 -1.06 9.72 -2.66
C LEU A 37 -2.39 9.59 -3.39
N ARG A 38 -2.38 8.97 -4.58
CA ARG A 38 -3.55 8.98 -5.45
C ARG A 38 -4.14 7.60 -5.67
N VAL A 39 -3.28 6.61 -5.85
CA VAL A 39 -3.73 5.26 -6.18
C VAL A 39 -2.89 4.28 -5.41
N ALA A 40 -3.55 3.24 -4.92
CA ALA A 40 -2.87 2.11 -4.30
C ALA A 40 -3.44 0.86 -4.95
N GLU A 41 -2.60 0.17 -5.69
CA GLU A 41 -3.01 -1.02 -6.41
C GLU A 41 -2.57 -2.25 -5.65
N ALA A 42 -3.51 -3.12 -5.30
CA ALA A 42 -3.18 -4.37 -4.63
C ALA A 42 -2.63 -5.34 -5.67
N THR A 43 -1.40 -5.77 -5.49
CA THR A 43 -0.73 -6.65 -6.46
C THR A 43 -0.61 -8.08 -5.96
N ARG A 44 -0.68 -8.30 -4.66
CA ARG A 44 -0.55 -9.64 -4.10
C ARG A 44 -1.22 -9.70 -2.74
N PHE A 45 -1.91 -10.81 -2.51
CA PHE A 45 -2.54 -11.11 -1.24
C PHE A 45 -1.94 -12.41 -0.72
N ASP A 46 -1.56 -12.43 0.55
CA ASP A 46 -1.12 -13.67 1.16
C ASP A 46 -1.42 -13.61 2.65
N VAL A 47 -1.10 -14.69 3.34
CA VAL A 47 -1.32 -14.79 4.77
C VAL A 47 -0.09 -15.42 5.40
N THR A 48 0.15 -15.05 6.65
CA THR A 48 1.11 -15.78 7.45
C THR A 48 0.37 -16.84 8.25
N VAL A 49 1.00 -17.96 8.44
CA VAL A 49 0.40 -19.10 9.13
C VAL A 49 1.22 -19.44 10.35
N GLN A 50 0.53 -19.66 11.46
CA GLN A 50 1.17 -20.04 12.70
C GLN A 50 0.32 -21.13 13.35
N ASP A 51 0.95 -22.26 13.64
CA ASP A 51 0.27 -23.40 14.26
C ASP A 51 -0.96 -23.83 13.46
N GLY A 52 -0.83 -23.82 12.13
CA GLY A 52 -1.90 -24.24 11.23
C GLY A 52 -3.05 -23.27 11.09
N LYS A 53 -2.90 -22.06 11.60
CA LYS A 53 -3.96 -21.04 11.53
C LYS A 53 -3.42 -19.76 10.93
N ILE A 54 -4.31 -19.01 10.30
CA ILE A 54 -3.91 -17.72 9.76
C ILE A 54 -3.61 -16.77 10.91
N ALA A 55 -2.38 -16.25 10.92
CA ALA A 55 -1.97 -15.29 11.92
C ALA A 55 -2.22 -13.88 11.45
N ASN A 56 -1.87 -13.59 10.20
CA ASN A 56 -2.03 -12.26 9.64
C ASN A 56 -2.41 -12.34 8.18
N TYR A 57 -3.10 -11.31 7.72
CA TYR A 57 -3.39 -11.07 6.31
C TYR A 57 -2.42 -10.02 5.83
N ARG A 58 -1.84 -10.21 4.64
CA ARG A 58 -0.88 -9.28 4.08
C ARG A 58 -1.30 -8.90 2.67
N VAL A 59 -1.13 -7.62 2.36
CA VAL A 59 -1.42 -7.10 1.02
C VAL A 59 -0.20 -6.32 0.54
N ARG A 60 0.26 -6.66 -0.65
CA ARG A 60 1.30 -5.89 -1.30
C ARG A 60 0.63 -4.86 -2.19
N LEU A 61 1.04 -3.61 -2.03
CA LEU A 61 0.44 -2.50 -2.75
C LEU A 61 1.52 -1.72 -3.48
N ASP A 62 1.22 -1.38 -4.72
CA ASP A 62 1.98 -0.36 -5.44
C ASP A 62 1.24 0.93 -5.23
N ILE A 63 1.84 1.86 -4.48
CA ILE A 63 1.23 3.17 -4.27
C ILE A 63 1.83 4.13 -5.26
N SER A 64 0.98 4.96 -5.83
CA SER A 64 1.45 5.96 -6.79
C SER A 64 1.03 7.35 -6.33
N PHE A 65 1.92 8.28 -6.54
CA PHE A 65 1.68 9.66 -6.18
C PHE A 65 2.33 10.54 -7.23
N LYS A 66 1.81 11.74 -7.36
CA LYS A 66 2.26 12.63 -8.41
C LYS A 66 3.70 13.04 -8.16
N TYR A 67 4.50 12.90 -9.18
CA TYR A 67 5.90 13.27 -9.11
C TYR A 67 6.04 14.75 -9.44
N GLU A 68 6.72 15.49 -8.57
CA GLU A 68 6.90 16.91 -8.76
C GLU A 68 8.39 17.24 -8.64
N PRO A 69 9.13 17.03 -9.71
CA PRO A 69 10.56 17.28 -9.67
C PRO A 69 10.85 18.75 -9.43
N GLY A 70 11.90 19.02 -8.66
CA GLY A 70 12.29 20.39 -8.40
C GLY A 70 11.62 21.00 -7.19
N ASN A 71 10.80 20.26 -6.51
CA ASN A 71 10.12 20.80 -5.31
C ASN A 71 10.67 20.21 -4.03
#